data_b5fbd59f43000a46f9f79eb4cefa43b5
#
_entry.id   b5fbd59f43000a46f9f79eb4cefa43b5
#
_cell.length_a   1.000
_cell.length_b   1.000
_cell.length_c   1.000
_cell.angle_alpha   90.00
_cell.angle_beta   90.00
_cell.angle_gamma   90.00
#
_symmetry.space_group_name_H-M   'P 1'
#
loop_
_entity.id
_entity.type
_entity.pdbx_description
1 polymer ?
#
loop_
_entity_poly.entity_id
_entity_poly.type
_entity_poly.pdbx_seq_one_letter_code
_entity_poly.pdbx_strand_id
1 'polypeptide(L)'
;MSLHVRIQNNEVTDVWDTLPPANEDGWKDAIEVRPTIIPHRQGYTAHVFDITKTPVEIVYGTFDITVEERKSGMISNTSFAFQQVVQEQARDPLQYDPDAVAVAQAAVAPRVALIKAATTHDELDLLM
;
A
#
# COMPACT_ATOMS: atom_id res chain seq x y z
N MET A 1 -6.50 -7.45 20.01
CA MET A 1 -7.58 -7.53 19.00
C MET A 1 -7.71 -8.98 18.55
N SER A 2 -8.91 -9.54 18.61
CA SER A 2 -9.15 -10.94 18.24
C SER A 2 -9.68 -11.02 16.82
N LEU A 3 -9.11 -11.92 16.01
CA LEU A 3 -9.63 -12.21 14.68
C LEU A 3 -10.46 -13.48 14.72
N HIS A 4 -11.56 -13.48 13.99
CA HIS A 4 -12.47 -14.60 13.86
C HIS A 4 -12.80 -14.83 12.40
N VAL A 5 -12.84 -16.08 11.98
CA VAL A 5 -13.24 -16.47 10.62
C VAL A 5 -14.43 -17.40 10.70
N ARG A 6 -15.35 -17.24 9.75
CA ARG A 6 -16.48 -18.16 9.58
C ARG A 6 -16.17 -19.15 8.47
N ILE A 7 -16.34 -20.43 8.77
CA ILE A 7 -16.05 -21.50 7.82
C ILE A 7 -17.37 -22.20 7.51
N GLN A 8 -17.71 -22.27 6.21
CA GLN A 8 -18.87 -22.98 5.70
C GLN A 8 -18.44 -23.76 4.47
N ASN A 9 -18.78 -25.05 4.41
CA ASN A 9 -18.40 -25.93 3.29
C ASN A 9 -16.90 -25.99 3.02
N ASN A 10 -16.08 -25.99 4.09
CA ASN A 10 -14.60 -25.96 4.03
C ASN A 10 -14.01 -24.71 3.41
N GLU A 11 -14.77 -23.61 3.38
CA GLU A 11 -14.31 -22.32 2.86
C GLU A 11 -14.56 -21.22 3.89
N VAL A 12 -13.66 -20.24 3.95
CA VAL A 12 -13.84 -19.04 4.76
C VAL A 12 -14.80 -18.09 4.05
N THR A 13 -15.91 -17.78 4.71
CA THR A 13 -16.95 -16.90 4.16
C THR A 13 -16.91 -15.49 4.74
N ASP A 14 -16.41 -15.33 5.97
CA ASP A 14 -16.35 -14.04 6.67
C ASP A 14 -15.12 -13.96 7.54
N VAL A 15 -14.61 -12.75 7.71
CA VAL A 15 -13.50 -12.40 8.63
C VAL A 15 -13.92 -11.20 9.45
N TRP A 16 -13.93 -11.35 10.78
CA TRP A 16 -14.29 -10.27 11.70
C TRP A 16 -13.18 -10.03 12.71
N ASP A 17 -12.95 -8.79 13.06
CA ASP A 17 -12.04 -8.38 14.14
C ASP A 17 -12.78 -8.16 15.48
N THR A 18 -14.07 -8.40 15.52
CA THR A 18 -14.93 -8.31 16.70
C THR A 18 -15.53 -9.66 17.01
N LEU A 19 -16.12 -9.79 18.20
CA LEU A 19 -16.76 -11.02 18.62
C LEU A 19 -17.96 -11.33 17.70
N PRO A 20 -18.02 -12.51 17.07
CA PRO A 20 -19.12 -12.87 16.16
C PRO A 20 -20.42 -13.10 16.91
N PRO A 21 -21.57 -13.06 16.18
CA PRO A 21 -22.87 -13.36 16.76
C PRO A 21 -22.93 -14.76 17.33
N ALA A 22 -23.51 -14.90 18.54
CA ALA A 22 -23.61 -16.19 19.23
C ALA A 22 -24.58 -17.17 18.54
N ASN A 23 -25.47 -16.66 17.68
CA ASN A 23 -26.46 -17.46 16.97
C ASN A 23 -26.00 -17.96 15.60
N GLU A 24 -24.78 -17.68 15.22
CA GLU A 24 -24.20 -18.14 13.97
C GLU A 24 -23.19 -19.26 14.21
N ASP A 25 -23.21 -20.29 13.37
CA ASP A 25 -22.29 -21.42 13.44
C ASP A 25 -21.08 -21.22 12.52
N GLY A 26 -20.03 -21.99 12.78
CA GLY A 26 -18.85 -22.06 11.91
C GLY A 26 -17.75 -21.04 12.22
N TRP A 27 -17.90 -20.24 13.26
CA TRP A 27 -16.90 -19.27 13.67
C TRP A 27 -15.75 -19.94 14.42
N LYS A 28 -14.52 -19.58 14.03
CA LYS A 28 -13.27 -20.05 14.64
C LYS A 28 -12.36 -18.86 14.94
N ASP A 29 -11.59 -18.98 15.97
CA ASP A 29 -10.50 -18.02 16.24
C ASP A 29 -9.46 -18.12 15.13
N ALA A 30 -8.86 -16.97 14.78
CA ALA A 30 -7.84 -16.89 13.75
C ALA A 30 -6.69 -15.99 14.18
N ILE A 31 -5.52 -16.24 13.63
CA ILE A 31 -4.32 -15.39 13.79
C ILE A 31 -3.75 -15.07 12.42
N GLU A 32 -3.13 -13.90 12.31
CA GLU A 32 -2.37 -13.54 11.12
C GLU A 32 -0.94 -14.06 11.24
N VAL A 33 -0.46 -14.69 10.18
CA VAL A 33 0.93 -15.12 10.04
C VAL A 33 1.57 -14.30 8.93
N ARG A 34 2.40 -13.33 9.32
CA ARG A 34 3.07 -12.42 8.38
C ARG A 34 4.58 -12.61 8.51
N PRO A 35 5.28 -13.00 7.43
CA PRO A 35 6.73 -13.01 7.45
C PRO A 35 7.27 -11.59 7.59
N THR A 36 8.48 -11.46 8.11
CA THR A 36 9.18 -10.18 8.16
C THR A 36 9.57 -9.77 6.75
N ILE A 37 9.27 -8.52 6.37
CA ILE A 37 9.65 -7.96 5.09
C ILE A 37 10.70 -6.88 5.26
N ILE A 38 11.47 -6.65 4.18
CA ILE A 38 12.37 -5.50 4.09
C ILE A 38 11.53 -4.32 3.62
N PRO A 39 11.38 -3.25 4.43
CA PRO A 39 10.55 -2.10 4.07
C PRO A 39 10.95 -1.51 2.71
N HIS A 40 9.97 -1.14 1.92
CA HIS A 40 10.10 -0.56 0.57
C HIS A 40 10.72 -1.45 -0.49
N ARG A 41 11.22 -2.65 -0.11
CA ARG A 41 11.83 -3.61 -1.05
C ARG A 41 10.99 -4.85 -1.25
N GLN A 42 10.09 -5.12 -0.32
CA GLN A 42 9.20 -6.29 -0.33
C GLN A 42 7.80 -5.87 0.06
N GLY A 43 6.82 -6.62 -0.40
CA GLY A 43 5.43 -6.48 -0.02
C GLY A 43 4.83 -7.82 0.32
N TYR A 44 3.60 -7.80 0.86
CA TYR A 44 2.85 -9.01 1.13
C TYR A 44 1.97 -9.37 -0.05
N THR A 45 1.90 -10.67 -0.37
CA THR A 45 0.93 -11.20 -1.32
C THR A 45 -0.45 -11.26 -0.67
N ALA A 46 -1.48 -11.55 -1.48
CA ALA A 46 -2.80 -11.88 -0.94
C ALA A 46 -2.69 -13.05 0.04
N HIS A 47 -3.49 -12.99 1.10
CA HIS A 47 -3.50 -14.03 2.12
C HIS A 47 -4.22 -15.29 1.65
N VAL A 48 -3.86 -16.42 2.24
CA VAL A 48 -4.59 -17.67 2.16
C VAL A 48 -4.94 -18.14 3.58
N PHE A 49 -6.02 -18.91 3.70
CA PHE A 49 -6.45 -19.42 5.00
C PHE A 49 -6.01 -20.88 5.14
N ASP A 50 -5.35 -21.18 6.26
CA ASP A 50 -5.07 -22.56 6.65
C ASP A 50 -6.07 -22.97 7.73
N ILE A 51 -7.19 -23.57 7.30
CA ILE A 51 -8.27 -23.98 8.18
C ILE A 51 -7.98 -25.28 8.92
N THR A 52 -6.85 -25.95 8.64
CA THR A 52 -6.41 -27.16 9.34
C THR A 52 -5.74 -26.83 10.67
N LYS A 53 -5.42 -25.57 10.90
CA LYS A 53 -4.76 -25.09 12.12
C LYS A 53 -5.78 -24.64 13.17
N THR A 54 -5.41 -24.71 14.42
CA THR A 54 -6.18 -24.20 15.55
C THR A 54 -5.29 -23.33 16.43
N PRO A 55 -5.46 -21.99 16.46
CA PRO A 55 -6.43 -21.22 15.67
C PRO A 55 -6.16 -21.27 14.15
N VAL A 56 -7.17 -20.94 13.35
CA VAL A 56 -7.03 -20.82 11.89
C VAL A 56 -5.93 -19.80 11.57
N GLU A 57 -5.06 -20.10 10.63
CA GLU A 57 -3.99 -19.19 10.23
C GLU A 57 -4.36 -18.44 8.94
N ILE A 58 -4.26 -17.11 9.00
CA ILE A 58 -4.36 -16.24 7.83
C ILE A 58 -2.93 -15.97 7.39
N VAL A 59 -2.48 -16.69 6.35
CA VAL A 59 -1.07 -16.73 5.97
C VAL A 59 -0.80 -15.80 4.79
N TYR A 60 0.17 -14.90 4.96
CA TYR A 60 0.64 -14.00 3.93
C TYR A 60 1.98 -14.49 3.38
N GLY A 61 2.13 -14.44 2.06
CA GLY A 61 3.43 -14.60 1.41
C GLY A 61 4.10 -13.25 1.18
N THR A 62 5.25 -13.24 0.54
CA THR A 62 5.98 -12.02 0.20
C THR A 62 6.31 -12.00 -1.29
N PHE A 63 6.52 -10.80 -1.82
CA PHE A 63 7.05 -10.60 -3.16
C PHE A 63 8.09 -9.47 -3.13
N ASP A 64 9.02 -9.50 -4.07
CA ASP A 64 10.02 -8.45 -4.21
C ASP A 64 9.49 -7.31 -5.05
N ILE A 65 9.71 -6.08 -4.57
CA ILE A 65 9.39 -4.85 -5.31
C ILE A 65 10.63 -4.51 -6.14
N THR A 66 10.46 -4.36 -7.47
CA THR A 66 11.55 -3.98 -8.34
C THR A 66 11.95 -2.52 -8.10
N VAL A 67 13.19 -2.16 -8.45
CA VAL A 67 13.65 -0.77 -8.39
C VAL A 67 12.74 0.13 -9.23
N GLU A 68 12.34 -0.32 -10.42
CA GLU A 68 11.48 0.46 -11.32
C GLU A 68 10.09 0.69 -10.75
N GLU A 69 9.46 -0.32 -10.14
CA GLU A 69 8.17 -0.17 -9.47
C GLU A 69 8.26 0.83 -8.31
N ARG A 70 9.32 0.73 -7.50
CA ARG A 70 9.55 1.63 -6.38
C ARG A 70 9.78 3.07 -6.86
N LYS A 71 10.56 3.26 -7.92
CA LYS A 71 10.78 4.57 -8.54
C LYS A 71 9.47 5.20 -8.99
N SER A 72 8.63 4.43 -9.68
CA SER A 72 7.31 4.92 -10.13
C SER A 72 6.45 5.40 -8.97
N GLY A 73 6.40 4.64 -7.88
CA GLY A 73 5.65 5.03 -6.67
C GLY A 73 6.21 6.29 -6.03
N MET A 74 7.53 6.41 -5.90
CA MET A 74 8.18 7.58 -5.31
C MET A 74 7.97 8.83 -6.17
N ILE A 75 8.05 8.71 -7.51
CA ILE A 75 7.79 9.82 -8.43
C ILE A 75 6.33 10.27 -8.30
N SER A 76 5.37 9.34 -8.28
CA SER A 76 3.96 9.68 -8.10
C SER A 76 3.71 10.41 -6.79
N ASN A 77 4.28 9.94 -5.69
CA ASN A 77 4.14 10.57 -4.39
C ASN A 77 4.77 11.98 -4.36
N THR A 78 5.95 12.13 -4.95
CA THR A 78 6.65 13.42 -5.00
C THR A 78 5.88 14.42 -5.88
N SER A 79 5.29 13.95 -6.98
CA SER A 79 4.58 14.80 -7.94
C SER A 79 3.15 15.14 -7.50
N PHE A 80 2.63 14.50 -6.46
CA PHE A 80 1.23 14.63 -6.06
C PHE A 80 0.84 16.08 -5.75
N ALA A 81 1.66 16.80 -4.97
CA ALA A 81 1.40 18.19 -4.62
C ALA A 81 1.40 19.10 -5.86
N PHE A 82 2.31 18.87 -6.79
CA PHE A 82 2.35 19.59 -8.06
C PHE A 82 1.08 19.34 -8.88
N GLN A 83 0.65 18.08 -8.99
CA GLN A 83 -0.57 17.71 -9.70
C GLN A 83 -1.80 18.39 -9.09
N GLN A 84 -1.87 18.51 -7.78
CA GLN A 84 -2.96 19.21 -7.11
C GLN A 84 -2.98 20.70 -7.46
N VAL A 85 -1.82 21.36 -7.51
CA VAL A 85 -1.74 22.77 -7.92
C VAL A 85 -2.23 22.94 -9.35
N VAL A 86 -1.83 22.06 -10.27
CA VAL A 86 -2.29 22.10 -11.66
C VAL A 86 -3.81 21.96 -11.76
N GLN A 87 -4.38 20.99 -11.03
CA GLN A 87 -5.82 20.76 -11.02
C GLN A 87 -6.58 21.95 -10.45
N GLU A 88 -6.09 22.55 -9.37
CA GLU A 88 -6.71 23.71 -8.74
C GLU A 88 -6.69 24.93 -9.67
N GLN A 89 -5.55 25.19 -10.32
CA GLN A 89 -5.44 26.29 -11.30
C GLN A 89 -6.33 26.08 -12.52
N ALA A 90 -6.49 24.84 -12.98
CA ALA A 90 -7.34 24.51 -14.12
C ALA A 90 -8.85 24.62 -13.81
N ARG A 91 -9.22 24.62 -12.53
CA ARG A 91 -10.64 24.70 -12.11
C ARG A 91 -11.31 26.00 -12.54
N ASP A 92 -10.56 27.10 -12.51
CA ASP A 92 -11.04 28.41 -12.96
C ASP A 92 -10.05 29.00 -13.99
N PRO A 93 -10.30 28.82 -15.30
CA PRO A 93 -9.38 29.31 -16.33
C PRO A 93 -9.19 30.84 -16.34
N LEU A 94 -10.14 31.60 -15.80
CA LEU A 94 -10.03 33.05 -15.71
C LEU A 94 -9.08 33.52 -14.63
N GLN A 95 -8.80 32.65 -13.63
CA GLN A 95 -7.91 32.94 -12.53
C GLN A 95 -6.64 32.06 -12.59
N TYR A 96 -6.38 31.44 -13.73
CA TYR A 96 -5.20 30.62 -13.94
C TYR A 96 -3.93 31.44 -13.76
N ASP A 97 -3.07 30.99 -12.84
CA ASP A 97 -1.79 31.60 -12.56
C ASP A 97 -0.65 30.66 -12.99
N PRO A 98 -0.01 30.89 -14.15
CA PRO A 98 1.10 30.08 -14.61
C PRO A 98 2.32 30.15 -13.71
N ASP A 99 2.52 31.24 -12.96
CA ASP A 99 3.65 31.36 -12.03
C ASP A 99 3.49 30.41 -10.84
N ALA A 100 2.28 30.23 -10.34
CA ALA A 100 2.01 29.27 -9.27
C ALA A 100 2.34 27.83 -9.71
N VAL A 101 2.00 27.46 -10.94
CA VAL A 101 2.32 26.17 -11.53
C VAL A 101 3.84 26.01 -11.68
N ALA A 102 4.53 27.02 -12.16
CA ALA A 102 5.99 27.01 -12.35
C ALA A 102 6.73 26.84 -11.01
N VAL A 103 6.29 27.54 -9.97
CA VAL A 103 6.85 27.43 -8.62
C VAL A 103 6.66 26.00 -8.08
N ALA A 104 5.47 25.44 -8.21
CA ALA A 104 5.18 24.08 -7.76
C ALA A 104 6.02 23.04 -8.51
N GLN A 105 6.19 23.21 -9.83
CA GLN A 105 7.04 22.35 -10.63
C GLN A 105 8.50 22.41 -10.21
N ALA A 106 9.04 23.62 -9.99
CA ALA A 106 10.41 23.81 -9.56
C ALA A 106 10.70 23.19 -8.18
N ALA A 107 9.69 23.09 -7.32
CA ALA A 107 9.82 22.47 -6.01
C ALA A 107 10.02 20.95 -6.08
N VAL A 108 9.43 20.28 -7.06
CA VAL A 108 9.46 18.79 -7.17
C VAL A 108 10.44 18.27 -8.23
N ALA A 109 10.76 19.06 -9.26
CA ALA A 109 11.58 18.60 -10.38
C ALA A 109 12.98 18.08 -9.98
N PRO A 110 13.75 18.71 -9.07
CA PRO A 110 15.05 18.20 -8.67
C PRO A 110 14.98 16.84 -8.00
N ARG A 111 13.97 16.62 -7.15
CA ARG A 111 13.77 15.35 -6.45
C ARG A 111 13.37 14.25 -7.42
N VAL A 112 12.47 14.53 -8.35
CA VAL A 112 12.08 13.59 -9.40
C VAL A 112 13.28 13.19 -10.24
N ALA A 113 14.15 14.14 -10.59
CA ALA A 113 15.36 13.85 -11.36
C ALA A 113 16.31 12.91 -10.59
N LEU A 114 16.48 13.11 -9.27
CA LEU A 114 17.28 12.22 -8.43
C LEU A 114 16.70 10.81 -8.36
N ILE A 115 15.38 10.69 -8.24
CA ILE A 115 14.71 9.39 -8.22
C ILE A 115 14.90 8.68 -9.57
N LYS A 116 14.74 9.39 -10.68
CA LYS A 116 14.93 8.82 -12.04
C LYS A 116 16.37 8.33 -12.26
N ALA A 117 17.34 9.02 -11.69
CA ALA A 117 18.75 8.67 -11.84
C ALA A 117 19.18 7.48 -10.97
N ALA A 118 18.41 7.15 -9.94
CA ALA A 118 18.72 6.03 -9.05
C ALA A 118 18.59 4.69 -9.78
N THR A 119 19.48 3.75 -9.50
CA THR A 119 19.53 2.43 -10.12
C THR A 119 19.43 1.29 -9.12
N THR A 120 19.51 1.59 -7.81
CA THR A 120 19.47 0.60 -6.74
C THR A 120 18.50 1.00 -5.63
N HIS A 121 18.07 0.02 -4.84
CA HIS A 121 17.26 0.27 -3.65
C HIS A 121 18.01 1.13 -2.63
N ASP A 122 19.30 0.91 -2.47
CA ASP A 122 20.12 1.70 -1.52
C ASP A 122 20.13 3.18 -1.89
N GLU A 123 20.26 3.50 -3.17
CA GLU A 123 20.18 4.88 -3.66
C GLU A 123 18.81 5.49 -3.38
N LEU A 124 17.73 4.73 -3.57
CA LEU A 124 16.38 5.19 -3.28
C LEU A 124 16.15 5.40 -1.78
N ASP A 125 16.74 4.57 -0.92
CA ASP A 125 16.67 4.73 0.54
C ASP A 125 17.25 6.09 0.97
N LEU A 126 18.30 6.56 0.31
CA LEU A 126 18.91 7.85 0.61
C LEU A 126 18.03 9.05 0.22
N LEU A 127 17.02 8.84 -0.60
CA LEU A 127 16.09 9.88 -1.07
C LEU A 127 14.78 9.92 -0.29
N MET A 128 14.62 9.08 0.70
CA MET A 128 13.41 9.03 1.52
C MET A 128 13.44 10.02 2.68
#